data_168a090803a52a1225ca52ec71ba1dd2
#
_entry.id   168a090803a52a1225ca52ec71ba1dd2
#
_cell.length_a   1.000
_cell.length_b   1.000
_cell.length_c   1.000
_cell.angle_alpha   90.00
_cell.angle_beta   90.00
_cell.angle_gamma   90.00
#
_symmetry.space_group_name_H-M   'P 1'
#
loop_
_entity.id
_entity.type
_entity.pdbx_description
1 polymer ?
#
loop_
_entity_poly.entity_id
_entity_poly.type
_entity_poly.pdbx_seq_one_letter_code
_entity_poly.pdbx_strand_id
1 'polypeptide(L)'
;MMRHPRVWMGLLLWLVFSSAHASWGVNMTPGATEVSRSVFDLHMTIFWICVVIGVIVFGAMFWSMLVHRRSTGQEPAHFHESTTVEILWTVVPLVILVLMAIPATKTLIDIYDSSESELDIQVTGYQWKWHYKYLGEDVEFFSNLTTPKDQINNKATKGEHYLLEVDEPLVVPVGTKVRFLITAADVIHSWWVPALAVKKDAIPGFINESWTRIDEPGIYRGQCTELCGKDHGFMPVVVEVKSKEDYAAWLAERKVAAAAERELTTKEWTMDELMVRGEKSYQTNCASCHQPTGEGLPPMFPALKGSAIAKGEAKGHINIVVNGKPGTSMAAFGKQLSEVDIAAIITYERNAWGNAVGDMVTPKDILAFKQAQE
;
A
#
# COMPACT_ATOMS: atom_id res chain seq x y z
N MET A 1 -44.30 -15.43 -41.52
CA MET A 1 -43.89 -15.10 -40.12
C MET A 1 -42.74 -16.02 -39.74
N MET A 2 -41.50 -15.66 -40.07
CA MET A 2 -40.32 -16.41 -39.64
C MET A 2 -39.73 -15.75 -38.40
N ARG A 3 -40.00 -16.34 -37.22
CA ARG A 3 -39.42 -15.95 -35.95
C ARG A 3 -37.94 -16.30 -35.95
N HIS A 4 -37.05 -15.32 -35.74
CA HIS A 4 -35.61 -15.47 -35.73
C HIS A 4 -35.13 -16.24 -34.47
N PRO A 5 -34.78 -17.53 -34.55
CA PRO A 5 -34.30 -18.30 -33.39
C PRO A 5 -32.92 -17.81 -32.91
N ARG A 6 -32.19 -17.05 -33.76
CA ARG A 6 -30.85 -16.51 -33.42
C ARG A 6 -30.83 -15.45 -32.31
N VAL A 7 -31.93 -14.67 -32.15
CA VAL A 7 -32.02 -13.66 -31.11
C VAL A 7 -32.19 -14.29 -29.71
N TRP A 8 -32.99 -15.35 -29.64
CA TRP A 8 -33.23 -16.09 -28.40
C TRP A 8 -32.00 -16.90 -27.97
N MET A 9 -31.22 -17.41 -28.91
CA MET A 9 -29.98 -18.14 -28.63
C MET A 9 -28.89 -17.20 -28.10
N GLY A 10 -28.85 -15.93 -28.57
CA GLY A 10 -27.95 -14.88 -28.02
C GLY A 10 -28.31 -14.47 -26.58
N LEU A 11 -29.59 -14.34 -26.26
CA LEU A 11 -30.08 -14.04 -24.93
C LEU A 11 -29.86 -15.19 -23.93
N LEU A 12 -30.05 -16.45 -24.38
CA LEU A 12 -29.75 -17.64 -23.57
C LEU A 12 -28.24 -17.81 -23.30
N LEU A 13 -27.38 -17.51 -24.26
CA LEU A 13 -25.93 -17.48 -24.06
C LEU A 13 -25.52 -16.37 -23.08
N TRP A 14 -26.17 -15.21 -23.11
CA TRP A 14 -25.92 -14.12 -22.16
C TRP A 14 -26.29 -14.49 -20.72
N LEU A 15 -27.38 -15.25 -20.53
CA LEU A 15 -27.81 -15.73 -19.21
C LEU A 15 -26.91 -16.85 -18.63
N VAL A 16 -26.22 -17.61 -19.48
CA VAL A 16 -25.31 -18.68 -19.03
C VAL A 16 -23.93 -18.12 -18.62
N PHE A 17 -23.51 -16.97 -19.17
CA PHE A 17 -22.27 -16.31 -18.77
C PHE A 17 -22.36 -15.52 -17.44
N SER A 18 -23.54 -15.36 -16.87
CA SER A 18 -23.73 -14.68 -15.56
C SER A 18 -23.41 -15.57 -14.35
N SER A 19 -22.89 -16.79 -14.53
CA SER A 19 -22.48 -17.69 -13.44
C SER A 19 -20.98 -17.65 -13.13
N ALA A 20 -20.23 -16.69 -13.66
CA ALA A 20 -18.89 -16.41 -13.16
C ALA A 20 -19.02 -15.75 -11.78
N HIS A 21 -18.96 -16.56 -10.72
CA HIS A 21 -18.92 -16.10 -9.34
C HIS A 21 -17.57 -15.43 -9.07
N ALA A 22 -17.40 -14.20 -9.56
CA ALA A 22 -16.47 -13.29 -8.95
C ALA A 22 -17.20 -12.68 -7.75
N SER A 23 -16.71 -12.88 -6.56
CA SER A 23 -17.19 -12.25 -5.31
C SER A 23 -16.87 -10.74 -5.27
N TRP A 24 -17.01 -10.07 -6.38
CA TRP A 24 -16.69 -8.65 -6.53
C TRP A 24 -17.90 -7.82 -6.12
N GLY A 25 -17.74 -7.07 -5.05
CA GLY A 25 -18.71 -6.04 -4.71
C GLY A 25 -18.73 -4.97 -5.81
N VAL A 26 -19.91 -4.69 -6.37
CA VAL A 26 -20.09 -3.69 -7.44
C VAL A 26 -20.13 -2.27 -6.87
N ASN A 27 -20.13 -2.11 -5.56
CA ASN A 27 -20.23 -0.82 -4.87
C ASN A 27 -19.03 -0.62 -3.93
N MET A 28 -18.89 0.62 -3.44
CA MET A 28 -17.96 0.93 -2.35
C MET A 28 -18.29 0.05 -1.13
N THR A 29 -17.28 -0.48 -0.45
CA THR A 29 -17.48 -1.27 0.76
C THR A 29 -17.93 -0.38 1.90
N PRO A 30 -18.91 -0.83 2.73
CA PRO A 30 -19.17 -0.18 4.01
C PRO A 30 -17.88 -0.20 4.84
N GLY A 31 -17.52 0.93 5.42
CA GLY A 31 -16.27 1.03 6.13
C GLY A 31 -16.37 0.62 7.60
N ALA A 32 -15.20 0.49 8.22
CA ALA A 32 -15.02 0.11 9.62
C ALA A 32 -14.87 1.31 10.57
N THR A 33 -14.99 2.54 10.06
CA THR A 33 -14.84 3.79 10.82
C THR A 33 -16.02 4.71 10.61
N GLU A 34 -16.21 5.69 11.50
CA GLU A 34 -17.23 6.72 11.33
C GLU A 34 -17.01 7.50 10.03
N VAL A 35 -15.77 7.87 9.72
CA VAL A 35 -15.40 8.58 8.50
C VAL A 35 -15.74 7.74 7.26
N SER A 36 -15.40 6.44 7.26
CA SER A 36 -15.67 5.56 6.12
C SER A 36 -17.17 5.37 5.87
N ARG A 37 -17.99 5.28 6.93
CA ARG A 37 -19.45 5.25 6.81
C ARG A 37 -20.02 6.57 6.28
N SER A 38 -19.51 7.71 6.75
CA SER A 38 -19.89 9.03 6.24
C SER A 38 -19.59 9.20 4.76
N VAL A 39 -18.42 8.73 4.32
CA VAL A 39 -18.02 8.71 2.90
C VAL A 39 -18.95 7.81 2.08
N PHE A 40 -19.28 6.62 2.60
CA PHE A 40 -20.22 5.70 1.96
C PHE A 40 -21.62 6.31 1.81
N ASP A 41 -22.17 6.94 2.85
CA ASP A 41 -23.49 7.56 2.83
C ASP A 41 -23.55 8.75 1.84
N LEU A 42 -22.48 9.54 1.80
CA LEU A 42 -22.33 10.61 0.81
C LEU A 42 -22.31 10.05 -0.62
N HIS A 43 -21.50 9.01 -0.85
CA HIS A 43 -21.43 8.32 -2.13
C HIS A 43 -22.80 7.78 -2.56
N MET A 44 -23.52 7.10 -1.67
CA MET A 44 -24.85 6.55 -1.98
C MET A 44 -25.88 7.63 -2.27
N THR A 45 -25.82 8.76 -1.56
CA THR A 45 -26.69 9.92 -1.82
C THR A 45 -26.45 10.46 -3.23
N ILE A 46 -25.19 10.70 -3.60
CA ILE A 46 -24.81 11.18 -4.93
C ILE A 46 -25.20 10.16 -6.01
N PHE A 47 -24.95 8.88 -5.76
CA PHE A 47 -25.29 7.80 -6.68
C PHE A 47 -26.78 7.79 -7.03
N TRP A 48 -27.67 7.87 -6.02
CA TRP A 48 -29.11 7.88 -6.28
C TRP A 48 -29.59 9.14 -6.99
N ILE A 49 -29.01 10.30 -6.71
CA ILE A 49 -29.27 11.53 -7.49
C ILE A 49 -28.90 11.30 -8.97
N CYS A 50 -27.71 10.73 -9.23
CA CYS A 50 -27.29 10.41 -10.60
C CYS A 50 -28.21 9.39 -11.28
N VAL A 51 -28.67 8.37 -10.55
CA VAL A 51 -29.62 7.38 -11.08
C VAL A 51 -30.95 8.05 -11.50
N VAL A 52 -31.49 8.93 -10.66
CA VAL A 52 -32.74 9.66 -10.98
C VAL A 52 -32.55 10.53 -12.24
N ILE A 53 -31.46 11.30 -12.30
CA ILE A 53 -31.11 12.11 -13.47
C ILE A 53 -30.97 11.21 -14.71
N GLY A 54 -30.25 10.10 -14.59
CA GLY A 54 -30.05 9.14 -15.67
C GLY A 54 -31.37 8.57 -16.20
N VAL A 55 -32.29 8.16 -15.30
CA VAL A 55 -33.61 7.63 -15.68
C VAL A 55 -34.41 8.68 -16.43
N ILE A 56 -34.40 9.93 -15.98
CA ILE A 56 -35.13 11.03 -16.64
C ILE A 56 -34.56 11.30 -18.04
N VAL A 57 -33.23 11.48 -18.13
CA VAL A 57 -32.59 11.87 -19.39
C VAL A 57 -32.62 10.73 -20.40
N PHE A 58 -32.21 9.53 -20.02
CA PHE A 58 -32.25 8.38 -20.93
C PHE A 58 -33.70 7.95 -21.26
N GLY A 59 -34.60 8.08 -20.30
CA GLY A 59 -36.04 7.85 -20.53
C GLY A 59 -36.59 8.79 -21.62
N ALA A 60 -36.31 10.09 -21.54
CA ALA A 60 -36.68 11.05 -22.56
C ALA A 60 -36.03 10.77 -23.92
N MET A 61 -34.74 10.40 -23.92
CA MET A 61 -34.03 10.02 -25.15
C MET A 61 -34.65 8.79 -25.81
N PHE A 62 -34.83 7.70 -25.05
CA PHE A 62 -35.43 6.47 -25.60
C PHE A 62 -36.88 6.69 -26.06
N TRP A 63 -37.67 7.44 -25.29
CA TRP A 63 -38.98 7.83 -25.69
C TRP A 63 -38.97 8.58 -27.03
N SER A 64 -38.10 9.59 -27.17
CA SER A 64 -37.97 10.35 -28.41
C SER A 64 -37.56 9.47 -29.59
N MET A 65 -36.61 8.56 -29.40
CA MET A 65 -36.15 7.61 -30.45
C MET A 65 -37.28 6.66 -30.90
N LEU A 66 -38.13 6.23 -30.00
CA LEU A 66 -39.21 5.30 -30.31
C LEU A 66 -40.40 5.99 -30.98
N VAL A 67 -40.83 7.16 -30.47
CA VAL A 67 -42.03 7.87 -30.88
C VAL A 67 -41.78 8.72 -32.13
N HIS A 68 -40.62 9.40 -32.21
CA HIS A 68 -40.30 10.33 -33.31
C HIS A 68 -39.42 9.70 -34.40
N ARG A 69 -39.35 8.38 -34.47
CA ARG A 69 -38.63 7.71 -35.55
C ARG A 69 -39.27 7.98 -36.92
N ARG A 70 -38.48 8.11 -37.97
CA ARG A 70 -38.93 8.40 -39.34
C ARG A 70 -40.08 7.47 -39.82
N SER A 71 -40.06 6.19 -39.40
CA SER A 71 -41.08 5.21 -39.78
C SER A 71 -42.50 5.50 -39.20
N THR A 72 -42.62 6.39 -38.22
CA THR A 72 -43.95 6.79 -37.66
C THR A 72 -44.63 7.90 -38.43
N GLY A 73 -43.94 8.52 -39.42
CA GLY A 73 -44.51 9.58 -40.27
C GLY A 73 -44.81 10.89 -39.56
N GLN A 74 -44.29 11.07 -38.32
CA GLN A 74 -44.49 12.32 -37.59
C GLN A 74 -43.66 13.44 -38.19
N GLU A 75 -44.25 14.62 -38.36
CA GLU A 75 -43.56 15.82 -38.81
C GLU A 75 -42.76 16.44 -37.65
N PRO A 76 -41.51 16.93 -37.90
CA PRO A 76 -40.73 17.61 -36.88
C PRO A 76 -41.41 18.90 -36.39
N ALA A 77 -41.32 19.15 -35.09
CA ALA A 77 -41.78 20.42 -34.54
C ALA A 77 -40.89 21.59 -34.99
N HIS A 78 -41.48 22.75 -35.25
CA HIS A 78 -40.77 23.94 -35.76
C HIS A 78 -40.32 24.93 -34.66
N PHE A 79 -39.99 24.45 -33.47
CA PHE A 79 -39.43 25.33 -32.43
C PHE A 79 -37.88 25.33 -32.52
N HIS A 80 -37.28 26.49 -32.26
CA HIS A 80 -35.81 26.65 -32.32
C HIS A 80 -35.19 26.87 -30.94
N GLU A 81 -35.96 27.40 -29.98
CA GLU A 81 -35.48 27.71 -28.63
C GLU A 81 -36.65 27.65 -27.62
N SER A 82 -36.31 27.54 -26.34
CA SER A 82 -37.26 27.64 -25.24
C SER A 82 -36.53 28.14 -23.99
N THR A 83 -36.57 29.43 -23.75
CA THR A 83 -35.92 30.10 -22.61
C THR A 83 -36.30 29.46 -21.28
N THR A 84 -37.55 29.01 -21.11
CA THR A 84 -37.99 28.32 -19.88
C THR A 84 -37.23 27.00 -19.67
N VAL A 85 -37.10 26.17 -20.72
CA VAL A 85 -36.39 24.90 -20.64
C VAL A 85 -34.91 25.15 -20.40
N GLU A 86 -34.30 26.15 -21.03
CA GLU A 86 -32.90 26.56 -20.86
C GLU A 86 -32.60 26.98 -19.42
N ILE A 87 -33.46 27.81 -18.84
CA ILE A 87 -33.35 28.19 -17.43
C ILE A 87 -33.49 26.96 -16.53
N LEU A 88 -34.43 26.06 -16.77
CA LEU A 88 -34.63 24.87 -15.97
C LEU A 88 -33.43 23.94 -15.97
N TRP A 89 -32.87 23.62 -17.16
CA TRP A 89 -31.73 22.72 -17.23
C TRP A 89 -30.41 23.35 -16.75
N THR A 90 -30.39 24.67 -16.57
CA THR A 90 -29.23 25.37 -15.96
C THR A 90 -29.40 25.47 -14.44
N VAL A 91 -30.58 25.93 -13.97
CA VAL A 91 -30.79 26.20 -12.54
C VAL A 91 -30.93 24.93 -11.72
N VAL A 92 -31.63 23.90 -12.23
CA VAL A 92 -31.84 22.65 -11.48
C VAL A 92 -30.52 21.93 -11.18
N PRO A 93 -29.59 21.69 -12.14
CA PRO A 93 -28.31 21.12 -11.83
C PRO A 93 -27.46 22.00 -10.89
N LEU A 94 -27.49 23.33 -11.05
CA LEU A 94 -26.76 24.23 -10.15
C LEU A 94 -27.27 24.08 -8.70
N VAL A 95 -28.55 24.03 -8.48
CA VAL A 95 -29.13 23.83 -7.15
C VAL A 95 -28.73 22.48 -6.57
N ILE A 96 -28.76 21.41 -7.36
CA ILE A 96 -28.32 20.09 -6.95
C ILE A 96 -26.85 20.13 -6.50
N LEU A 97 -25.95 20.75 -7.28
CA LEU A 97 -24.52 20.86 -6.95
C LEU A 97 -24.29 21.64 -5.65
N VAL A 98 -25.01 22.76 -5.44
CA VAL A 98 -24.91 23.55 -4.21
C VAL A 98 -25.38 22.72 -3.00
N LEU A 99 -26.49 22.00 -3.11
CA LEU A 99 -27.00 21.17 -2.03
C LEU A 99 -26.05 19.99 -1.71
N MET A 100 -25.38 19.43 -2.71
CA MET A 100 -24.38 18.36 -2.52
C MET A 100 -23.07 18.88 -1.93
N ALA A 101 -22.68 20.12 -2.20
CA ALA A 101 -21.45 20.70 -1.69
C ALA A 101 -21.46 20.82 -0.15
N ILE A 102 -22.60 21.00 0.48
CA ILE A 102 -22.71 21.15 1.94
C ILE A 102 -22.27 19.89 2.68
N PRO A 103 -22.88 18.70 2.48
CA PRO A 103 -22.44 17.47 3.16
C PRO A 103 -21.04 17.04 2.72
N ALA A 104 -20.67 17.25 1.44
CA ALA A 104 -19.33 16.93 0.96
C ALA A 104 -18.23 17.74 1.68
N THR A 105 -18.47 19.05 1.88
CA THR A 105 -17.53 19.91 2.62
C THR A 105 -17.43 19.49 4.08
N LYS A 106 -18.54 19.13 4.73
CA LYS A 106 -18.50 18.63 6.10
C LYS A 106 -17.66 17.37 6.21
N THR A 107 -17.94 16.35 5.40
CA THR A 107 -17.16 15.10 5.37
C THR A 107 -15.67 15.36 5.10
N LEU A 108 -15.36 16.31 4.20
CA LEU A 108 -13.97 16.68 3.91
C LEU A 108 -13.28 17.28 5.13
N ILE A 109 -13.94 18.18 5.86
CA ILE A 109 -13.39 18.77 7.10
C ILE A 109 -13.13 17.67 8.14
N ASP A 110 -14.07 16.74 8.33
CA ASP A 110 -13.93 15.63 9.27
C ASP A 110 -12.73 14.71 8.89
N ILE A 111 -12.51 14.45 7.59
CA ILE A 111 -11.36 13.66 7.10
C ILE A 111 -10.01 14.33 7.43
N TYR A 112 -9.95 15.67 7.39
CA TYR A 112 -8.71 16.43 7.64
C TYR A 112 -8.48 16.79 9.11
N ASP A 113 -9.43 16.54 9.99
CA ASP A 113 -9.27 16.84 11.42
C ASP A 113 -8.45 15.75 12.14
N SER A 114 -7.13 15.84 12.02
CA SER A 114 -6.17 14.97 12.73
C SER A 114 -5.86 15.44 14.16
N SER A 115 -6.54 16.46 14.69
CA SER A 115 -6.36 16.98 16.03
C SER A 115 -6.73 15.97 17.12
N GLU A 116 -6.23 16.16 18.33
CA GLU A 116 -6.54 15.34 19.52
C GLU A 116 -6.28 13.82 19.30
N SER A 117 -5.19 13.49 18.60
CA SER A 117 -4.77 12.09 18.46
C SER A 117 -4.30 11.52 19.80
N GLU A 118 -4.65 10.26 20.05
CA GLU A 118 -4.24 9.51 21.24
C GLU A 118 -2.98 8.65 20.97
N LEU A 119 -2.73 8.34 19.69
CA LEU A 119 -1.58 7.57 19.23
C LEU A 119 -1.08 8.13 17.90
N ASP A 120 0.20 8.41 17.82
CA ASP A 120 0.86 8.88 16.61
C ASP A 120 1.78 7.81 16.03
N ILE A 121 1.60 7.49 14.75
CA ILE A 121 2.42 6.51 14.05
C ILE A 121 2.98 7.13 12.79
N GLN A 122 4.31 7.12 12.67
CA GLN A 122 4.96 7.46 11.41
C GLN A 122 4.92 6.25 10.47
N VAL A 123 4.44 6.48 9.25
CA VAL A 123 4.41 5.51 8.16
C VAL A 123 5.37 5.95 7.08
N THR A 124 6.38 5.14 6.80
CA THR A 124 7.38 5.48 5.77
C THR A 124 7.37 4.42 4.67
N GLY A 125 7.11 4.87 3.42
CA GLY A 125 7.19 4.01 2.25
C GLY A 125 8.63 3.79 1.82
N TYR A 126 8.96 2.55 1.47
CA TYR A 126 10.22 2.12 0.86
C TYR A 126 9.92 1.23 -0.35
N GLN A 127 10.84 1.09 -1.25
CA GLN A 127 10.78 0.12 -2.35
C GLN A 127 11.21 -1.28 -1.88
N TRP A 128 10.35 -2.27 -1.60
CA TRP A 128 8.87 -2.25 -1.67
C TRP A 128 8.34 -2.85 -0.38
N LYS A 129 8.21 -2.02 0.65
CA LYS A 129 7.78 -2.37 2.00
C LYS A 129 7.33 -1.12 2.75
N TRP A 130 6.64 -1.30 3.86
CA TRP A 130 6.29 -0.22 4.77
C TRP A 130 7.12 -0.28 6.04
N HIS A 131 7.45 0.88 6.59
CA HIS A 131 8.05 1.02 7.91
C HIS A 131 7.08 1.77 8.82
N TYR A 132 6.83 1.20 10.00
CA TYR A 132 5.98 1.77 11.02
C TYR A 132 6.81 2.12 12.25
N LYS A 133 6.62 3.35 12.75
CA LYS A 133 7.28 3.84 13.97
C LYS A 133 6.23 4.44 14.89
N TYR A 134 6.07 3.86 16.08
CA TYR A 134 5.17 4.34 17.12
C TYR A 134 5.87 5.45 17.88
N LEU A 135 5.42 6.69 17.72
CA LEU A 135 6.10 7.85 18.29
C LEU A 135 5.92 7.88 19.81
N GLY A 136 7.05 8.01 20.51
CA GLY A 136 7.08 7.98 21.99
C GLY A 136 7.13 6.58 22.61
N GLU A 137 7.08 5.48 21.79
CA GLU A 137 6.98 4.11 22.31
C GLU A 137 8.25 3.25 22.09
N ASP A 138 9.27 3.79 21.43
CA ASP A 138 10.50 3.02 21.09
C ASP A 138 10.25 1.72 20.31
N VAL A 139 9.16 1.64 19.57
CA VAL A 139 8.77 0.50 18.74
C VAL A 139 8.74 0.93 17.29
N GLU A 140 9.51 0.26 16.46
CA GLU A 140 9.51 0.44 15.02
C GLU A 140 9.86 -0.86 14.31
N PHE A 141 9.28 -1.11 13.13
CA PHE A 141 9.52 -2.32 12.36
C PHE A 141 9.15 -2.15 10.90
N PHE A 142 9.70 -3.02 10.06
CA PHE A 142 9.30 -3.15 8.66
C PHE A 142 8.20 -4.20 8.51
N SER A 143 7.32 -3.95 7.54
CA SER A 143 6.24 -4.82 7.14
C SER A 143 6.46 -5.24 5.70
N ASN A 144 6.69 -6.53 5.48
CA ASN A 144 7.03 -7.10 4.18
C ASN A 144 5.98 -8.09 3.73
N LEU A 145 5.82 -8.24 2.41
CA LEU A 145 4.95 -9.25 1.82
C LEU A 145 5.39 -10.67 2.21
N THR A 146 4.42 -11.50 2.64
CA THR A 146 4.66 -12.92 2.98
C THR A 146 4.18 -13.90 1.91
N THR A 147 3.53 -13.45 0.84
CA THR A 147 3.04 -14.34 -0.21
C THR A 147 4.17 -15.18 -0.79
N PRO A 148 4.08 -16.52 -0.74
CA PRO A 148 5.11 -17.42 -1.23
C PRO A 148 5.46 -17.20 -2.72
N LYS A 149 6.74 -17.30 -3.05
CA LYS A 149 7.23 -17.09 -4.43
C LYS A 149 6.64 -18.07 -5.45
N ASP A 150 6.28 -19.27 -5.04
CA ASP A 150 5.63 -20.26 -5.90
C ASP A 150 4.21 -19.86 -6.28
N GLN A 151 3.45 -19.24 -5.37
CA GLN A 151 2.16 -18.62 -5.69
C GLN A 151 2.31 -17.42 -6.63
N ILE A 152 3.30 -16.56 -6.39
CA ILE A 152 3.61 -15.41 -7.25
C ILE A 152 3.96 -15.87 -8.67
N ASN A 153 4.75 -16.93 -8.79
CA ASN A 153 5.20 -17.50 -10.06
C ASN A 153 4.18 -18.47 -10.71
N ASN A 154 2.94 -18.54 -10.19
CA ASN A 154 1.88 -19.44 -10.64
C ASN A 154 2.25 -20.94 -10.62
N LYS A 155 3.11 -21.34 -9.68
CA LYS A 155 3.51 -22.74 -9.44
C LYS A 155 2.71 -23.41 -8.32
N ALA A 156 1.98 -22.63 -7.52
CA ALA A 156 1.07 -23.08 -6.48
C ALA A 156 -0.26 -22.31 -6.54
N THR A 157 -1.32 -22.91 -5.94
CA THR A 157 -2.63 -22.25 -5.83
C THR A 157 -2.53 -21.01 -4.96
N LYS A 158 -3.13 -19.89 -5.42
CA LYS A 158 -3.17 -18.64 -4.70
C LYS A 158 -4.10 -18.74 -3.50
N GLY A 159 -3.65 -18.24 -2.34
CA GLY A 159 -4.47 -18.13 -1.13
C GLY A 159 -5.55 -17.05 -1.26
N GLU A 160 -6.49 -17.04 -0.31
CA GLU A 160 -7.61 -16.09 -0.26
C GLU A 160 -7.14 -14.63 -0.26
N HIS A 161 -6.09 -14.34 0.49
CA HIS A 161 -5.51 -13.00 0.61
C HIS A 161 -4.20 -12.85 -0.17
N TYR A 162 -4.19 -13.41 -1.39
CA TYR A 162 -3.03 -13.34 -2.28
C TYR A 162 -2.53 -11.90 -2.46
N LEU A 163 -1.24 -11.66 -2.20
CA LEU A 163 -0.56 -10.36 -2.18
C LEU A 163 -1.10 -9.34 -1.15
N LEU A 164 -1.84 -9.78 -0.13
CA LEU A 164 -2.45 -8.92 0.89
C LEU A 164 -2.09 -9.34 2.32
N GLU A 165 -1.04 -10.16 2.51
CA GLU A 165 -0.55 -10.59 3.81
C GLU A 165 0.90 -10.11 4.03
N VAL A 166 1.21 -9.77 5.27
CA VAL A 166 2.53 -9.30 5.70
C VAL A 166 3.08 -10.11 6.86
N ASP A 167 4.40 -10.05 7.06
CA ASP A 167 5.08 -10.64 8.21
C ASP A 167 4.76 -9.90 9.52
N GLU A 168 4.70 -8.57 9.48
CA GLU A 168 4.48 -7.69 10.62
C GLU A 168 3.36 -6.69 10.33
N PRO A 169 2.11 -6.95 10.80
CA PRO A 169 1.02 -6.02 10.61
C PRO A 169 1.18 -4.77 11.47
N LEU A 170 0.62 -3.65 11.00
CA LEU A 170 0.43 -2.46 11.83
C LEU A 170 -0.64 -2.74 12.87
N VAL A 171 -0.31 -2.69 14.16
CA VAL A 171 -1.23 -2.98 15.25
C VAL A 171 -1.72 -1.68 15.91
N VAL A 172 -3.04 -1.56 16.06
CA VAL A 172 -3.64 -0.37 16.72
C VAL A 172 -4.75 -0.79 17.68
N PRO A 173 -5.00 -0.02 18.77
CA PRO A 173 -6.07 -0.31 19.71
C PRO A 173 -7.43 0.14 19.18
N VAL A 174 -8.47 -0.64 19.44
CA VAL A 174 -9.86 -0.31 19.10
C VAL A 174 -10.33 0.97 19.78
N GLY A 175 -11.14 1.77 19.07
CA GLY A 175 -11.78 2.98 19.60
C GLY A 175 -10.83 4.16 19.87
N THR A 176 -9.56 4.03 19.49
CA THR A 176 -8.51 5.05 19.71
C THR A 176 -8.31 5.89 18.46
N LYS A 177 -8.19 7.20 18.61
CA LYS A 177 -7.87 8.10 17.47
C LYS A 177 -6.37 8.02 17.17
N VAL A 178 -6.05 7.36 16.06
CA VAL A 178 -4.68 7.17 15.57
C VAL A 178 -4.40 8.16 14.45
N ARG A 179 -3.34 8.95 14.61
CA ARG A 179 -2.82 9.83 13.57
C ARG A 179 -1.65 9.18 12.87
N PHE A 180 -1.68 9.18 11.55
CA PHE A 180 -0.61 8.71 10.70
C PHE A 180 0.16 9.90 10.12
N LEU A 181 1.48 9.90 10.32
CA LEU A 181 2.44 10.81 9.70
C LEU A 181 3.12 10.08 8.54
N ILE A 182 2.65 10.34 7.32
CA ILE A 182 2.95 9.53 6.15
C ILE A 182 3.99 10.21 5.28
N THR A 183 5.10 9.51 5.01
CA THR A 183 6.22 9.96 4.17
C THR A 183 6.84 8.80 3.41
N ALA A 184 7.84 9.07 2.58
CA ALA A 184 8.64 8.04 1.90
C ALA A 184 10.13 8.33 1.99
N ALA A 185 10.95 7.28 1.89
CA ALA A 185 12.41 7.36 1.95
C ALA A 185 13.05 7.45 0.56
N ASP A 186 12.37 7.03 -0.50
CA ASP A 186 12.92 6.85 -1.84
C ASP A 186 12.07 7.48 -2.96
N VAL A 187 10.96 6.88 -3.31
CA VAL A 187 10.03 7.36 -4.34
C VAL A 187 8.66 7.64 -3.74
N ILE A 188 7.72 8.17 -4.53
CA ILE A 188 6.35 8.37 -4.06
C ILE A 188 5.66 7.00 -3.97
N HIS A 189 4.98 6.76 -2.84
CA HIS A 189 4.06 5.65 -2.59
C HIS A 189 2.71 6.23 -2.16
N SER A 190 1.68 5.39 -1.99
CA SER A 190 0.42 5.82 -1.37
C SER A 190 -0.08 4.74 -0.42
N TRP A 191 -0.26 5.09 0.84
CA TRP A 191 -0.77 4.20 1.88
C TRP A 191 -2.29 4.20 1.84
N TRP A 192 -2.89 3.05 1.53
CA TRP A 192 -4.32 2.93 1.33
C TRP A 192 -4.89 1.70 2.04
N VAL A 193 -5.92 1.94 2.87
CA VAL A 193 -6.75 0.90 3.49
C VAL A 193 -8.22 1.27 3.27
N PRO A 194 -8.89 0.65 2.30
CA PRO A 194 -10.25 1.03 1.89
C PRO A 194 -11.26 1.06 3.03
N ALA A 195 -11.25 0.04 3.89
CA ALA A 195 -12.19 -0.09 5.01
C ALA A 195 -12.07 1.04 6.05
N LEU A 196 -10.92 1.70 6.11
CA LEU A 196 -10.66 2.80 7.04
C LEU A 196 -10.93 4.19 6.41
N ALA A 197 -11.24 4.26 5.13
CA ALA A 197 -11.29 5.48 4.32
C ALA A 197 -9.99 6.30 4.35
N VAL A 198 -8.86 5.64 4.55
CA VAL A 198 -7.55 6.29 4.51
C VAL A 198 -6.88 5.96 3.19
N LYS A 199 -6.60 7.00 2.40
CA LYS A 199 -5.72 6.98 1.23
C LYS A 199 -4.88 8.24 1.25
N LYS A 200 -3.55 8.08 1.37
CA LYS A 200 -2.67 9.24 1.50
C LYS A 200 -1.31 8.95 0.88
N ASP A 201 -0.84 9.87 0.06
CA ASP A 201 0.46 9.74 -0.60
C ASP A 201 1.61 9.90 0.39
N ALA A 202 2.59 9.01 0.26
CA ALA A 202 3.85 9.02 0.96
C ALA A 202 4.91 9.65 0.04
N ILE A 203 5.27 10.92 0.31
CA ILE A 203 6.12 11.73 -0.58
C ILE A 203 7.47 11.95 0.08
N PRO A 204 8.62 11.66 -0.61
CA PRO A 204 9.95 11.91 -0.07
C PRO A 204 10.15 13.40 0.30
N GLY A 205 10.65 13.63 1.52
CA GLY A 205 10.90 14.98 2.02
C GLY A 205 9.66 15.77 2.44
N PHE A 206 8.48 15.15 2.42
CA PHE A 206 7.22 15.74 2.85
C PHE A 206 6.48 14.80 3.82
N ILE A 207 5.80 15.35 4.83
CA ILE A 207 4.98 14.59 5.77
C ILE A 207 3.52 14.96 5.55
N ASN A 208 2.74 14.00 5.08
CA ASN A 208 1.30 14.08 5.01
C ASN A 208 0.67 13.53 6.30
N GLU A 209 -0.47 14.10 6.69
CA GLU A 209 -1.23 13.61 7.83
C GLU A 209 -2.54 12.96 7.39
N SER A 210 -2.92 11.92 8.11
CA SER A 210 -4.24 11.30 8.06
C SER A 210 -4.56 10.71 9.42
N TRP A 211 -5.82 10.35 9.65
CA TRP A 211 -6.21 9.74 10.91
C TRP A 211 -7.28 8.68 10.71
N THR A 212 -7.45 7.84 11.73
CA THR A 212 -8.53 6.86 11.80
C THR A 212 -8.94 6.61 13.25
N ARG A 213 -10.20 6.17 13.44
CA ARG A 213 -10.69 5.57 14.68
C ARG A 213 -11.52 4.36 14.28
N ILE A 214 -11.06 3.18 14.66
CA ILE A 214 -11.66 1.92 14.23
C ILE A 214 -12.49 1.36 15.37
N ASP A 215 -13.77 1.10 15.11
CA ASP A 215 -14.74 0.76 16.14
C ASP A 215 -14.76 -0.73 16.49
N GLU A 216 -14.24 -1.59 15.61
CA GLU A 216 -14.30 -3.05 15.77
C GLU A 216 -12.92 -3.69 15.64
N PRO A 217 -12.54 -4.62 16.54
CA PRO A 217 -11.35 -5.42 16.36
C PRO A 217 -11.43 -6.24 15.06
N GLY A 218 -10.28 -6.43 14.39
CA GLY A 218 -10.24 -7.19 13.16
C GLY A 218 -8.99 -6.93 12.34
N ILE A 219 -8.93 -7.52 11.17
CA ILE A 219 -7.81 -7.37 10.23
C ILE A 219 -8.29 -6.63 8.99
N TYR A 220 -7.72 -5.47 8.74
CA TYR A 220 -8.07 -4.59 7.62
C TYR A 220 -6.90 -4.52 6.64
N ARG A 221 -7.19 -4.78 5.37
CA ARG A 221 -6.19 -4.93 4.33
C ARG A 221 -6.23 -3.79 3.35
N GLY A 222 -5.06 -3.45 2.85
CA GLY A 222 -4.85 -2.42 1.85
C GLY A 222 -3.59 -2.67 1.04
N GLN A 223 -3.18 -1.67 0.29
CA GLN A 223 -2.04 -1.80 -0.61
C GLN A 223 -1.48 -0.42 -0.98
N CYS A 224 -0.29 -0.42 -1.58
CA CYS A 224 0.25 0.76 -2.21
C CYS A 224 -0.58 1.12 -3.44
N THR A 225 -0.94 2.40 -3.59
CA THR A 225 -1.81 2.89 -4.68
C THR A 225 -1.19 4.05 -5.48
N GLU A 226 0.13 4.24 -5.37
CA GLU A 226 0.90 5.11 -6.25
C GLU A 226 2.05 4.32 -6.87
N LEU A 227 2.20 4.40 -8.21
CA LEU A 227 3.18 3.60 -8.94
C LEU A 227 4.61 3.93 -8.49
N CYS A 228 5.22 3.00 -7.77
CA CYS A 228 6.51 3.15 -7.11
C CYS A 228 7.62 2.25 -7.66
N GLY A 229 7.43 1.65 -8.82
CA GLY A 229 8.42 0.83 -9.51
C GLY A 229 8.01 -0.63 -9.71
N LYS A 230 9.01 -1.50 -9.88
CA LYS A 230 8.87 -2.90 -10.34
C LYS A 230 7.93 -3.73 -9.45
N ASP A 231 8.05 -3.63 -8.15
CA ASP A 231 7.30 -4.45 -7.19
C ASP A 231 6.19 -3.64 -6.49
N HIS A 232 5.62 -2.63 -7.20
CA HIS A 232 4.52 -1.79 -6.71
C HIS A 232 3.33 -2.58 -6.14
N GLY A 233 2.92 -3.66 -6.79
CA GLY A 233 1.83 -4.54 -6.34
C GLY A 233 2.22 -5.53 -5.23
N PHE A 234 3.46 -5.49 -4.72
CA PHE A 234 4.03 -6.45 -3.79
C PHE A 234 4.37 -5.82 -2.41
N MET A 235 3.76 -4.69 -2.09
CA MET A 235 3.89 -4.01 -0.79
C MET A 235 2.50 -3.71 -0.19
N PRO A 236 1.81 -4.74 0.31
CA PRO A 236 0.50 -4.59 0.92
C PRO A 236 0.56 -3.86 2.26
N VAL A 237 -0.62 -3.47 2.73
CA VAL A 237 -0.86 -2.94 4.07
C VAL A 237 -1.78 -3.89 4.82
N VAL A 238 -1.42 -4.25 6.04
CA VAL A 238 -2.30 -4.98 6.96
C VAL A 238 -2.35 -4.21 8.28
N VAL A 239 -3.58 -3.87 8.69
CA VAL A 239 -3.84 -3.23 9.98
C VAL A 239 -4.60 -4.23 10.86
N GLU A 240 -4.00 -4.62 11.96
CA GLU A 240 -4.61 -5.47 12.98
C GLU A 240 -5.11 -4.60 14.13
N VAL A 241 -6.41 -4.63 14.39
CA VAL A 241 -7.05 -3.87 15.46
C VAL A 241 -7.30 -4.81 16.61
N LYS A 242 -6.68 -4.53 17.75
CA LYS A 242 -6.78 -5.33 18.99
C LYS A 242 -7.64 -4.62 20.04
N SER A 243 -8.08 -5.38 21.04
CA SER A 243 -8.58 -4.79 22.28
C SER A 243 -7.49 -3.88 22.90
N LYS A 244 -7.86 -2.95 23.78
CA LYS A 244 -6.87 -2.08 24.44
C LYS A 244 -5.91 -2.89 25.29
N GLU A 245 -6.37 -3.96 25.91
CA GLU A 245 -5.59 -4.89 26.73
C GLU A 245 -4.59 -5.68 25.88
N ASP A 246 -5.04 -6.26 24.76
CA ASP A 246 -4.18 -7.02 23.85
C ASP A 246 -3.16 -6.14 23.15
N TYR A 247 -3.54 -4.89 22.81
CA TYR A 247 -2.60 -3.90 22.30
C TYR A 247 -1.51 -3.57 23.32
N ALA A 248 -1.87 -3.35 24.58
CA ALA A 248 -0.89 -3.06 25.63
C ALA A 248 0.08 -4.22 25.84
N ALA A 249 -0.42 -5.46 25.80
CA ALA A 249 0.42 -6.67 25.90
C ALA A 249 1.37 -6.78 24.69
N TRP A 250 0.85 -6.61 23.49
CA TRP A 250 1.64 -6.60 22.26
C TRP A 250 2.74 -5.51 22.29
N LEU A 251 2.39 -4.29 22.70
CA LEU A 251 3.33 -3.17 22.79
C LEU A 251 4.45 -3.47 23.79
N ALA A 252 4.13 -4.05 24.92
CA ALA A 252 5.11 -4.45 25.95
C ALA A 252 6.07 -5.53 25.40
N GLU A 253 5.55 -6.53 24.71
CA GLU A 253 6.35 -7.58 24.05
C GLU A 253 7.31 -6.96 23.02
N ARG A 254 6.82 -6.03 22.17
CA ARG A 254 7.64 -5.33 21.18
C ARG A 254 8.76 -4.50 21.80
N LYS A 255 8.49 -3.81 22.89
CA LYS A 255 9.53 -3.06 23.63
C LYS A 255 10.63 -3.98 24.16
N VAL A 256 10.26 -5.15 24.70
CA VAL A 256 11.23 -6.12 25.15
C VAL A 256 12.07 -6.65 23.99
N ALA A 257 11.45 -6.98 22.84
CA ALA A 257 12.16 -7.44 21.66
C ALA A 257 13.10 -6.36 21.09
N ALA A 258 12.65 -5.10 21.04
CA ALA A 258 13.48 -3.99 20.60
C ALA A 258 14.69 -3.74 21.53
N ALA A 259 14.50 -3.85 22.84
CA ALA A 259 15.60 -3.77 23.81
C ALA A 259 16.62 -4.91 23.62
N ALA A 260 16.14 -6.16 23.45
CA ALA A 260 16.99 -7.31 23.19
C ALA A 260 17.82 -7.15 21.89
N GLU A 261 17.21 -6.64 20.81
CA GLU A 261 17.93 -6.39 19.54
C GLU A 261 19.03 -5.31 19.72
N ARG A 262 18.78 -4.27 20.51
CA ARG A 262 19.81 -3.26 20.84
C ARG A 262 20.99 -3.87 21.61
N GLU A 263 20.73 -4.80 22.54
CA GLU A 263 21.80 -5.51 23.27
C GLU A 263 22.70 -6.33 22.32
N LEU A 264 22.15 -6.88 21.24
CA LEU A 264 22.91 -7.61 20.24
C LEU A 264 23.99 -6.76 19.55
N THR A 265 23.82 -5.43 19.48
CA THR A 265 24.84 -4.53 18.94
C THR A 265 26.12 -4.53 19.75
N THR A 266 26.04 -4.79 21.06
CA THR A 266 27.19 -4.83 21.97
C THR A 266 27.74 -6.23 22.19
N LYS A 267 27.01 -7.27 21.81
CA LYS A 267 27.45 -8.68 21.90
C LYS A 267 28.73 -8.91 21.09
N GLU A 268 29.61 -9.76 21.60
CA GLU A 268 30.70 -10.31 20.82
C GLU A 268 30.19 -11.44 19.92
N TRP A 269 30.39 -11.28 18.63
CA TRP A 269 29.91 -12.20 17.60
C TRP A 269 31.07 -13.06 17.07
N THR A 270 30.76 -14.31 16.77
CA THR A 270 31.70 -15.20 16.03
C THR A 270 31.41 -15.08 14.52
N MET A 271 32.40 -15.50 13.70
CA MET A 271 32.25 -15.57 12.25
C MET A 271 31.04 -16.44 11.86
N ASP A 272 30.88 -17.61 12.46
CA ASP A 272 29.81 -18.56 12.12
C ASP A 272 28.40 -17.97 12.44
N GLU A 273 28.25 -17.30 13.59
CA GLU A 273 27.00 -16.66 13.97
C GLU A 273 26.61 -15.57 12.96
N LEU A 274 27.59 -14.72 12.56
CA LEU A 274 27.32 -13.67 11.56
C LEU A 274 27.08 -14.25 10.18
N MET A 275 27.76 -15.32 9.77
CA MET A 275 27.49 -15.98 8.49
C MET A 275 26.07 -16.55 8.40
N VAL A 276 25.59 -17.22 9.46
CA VAL A 276 24.23 -17.78 9.50
C VAL A 276 23.17 -16.67 9.49
N ARG A 277 23.34 -15.63 10.31
CA ARG A 277 22.42 -14.48 10.32
C ARG A 277 22.50 -13.71 9.00
N GLY A 278 23.70 -13.52 8.46
CA GLY A 278 23.95 -12.80 7.22
C GLY A 278 23.32 -13.46 6.01
N GLU A 279 23.38 -14.79 5.89
CA GLU A 279 22.69 -15.51 4.83
C GLU A 279 21.18 -15.27 4.88
N LYS A 280 20.55 -15.40 6.05
CA LYS A 280 19.12 -15.17 6.23
C LYS A 280 18.72 -13.73 5.86
N SER A 281 19.45 -12.75 6.39
CA SER A 281 19.17 -11.32 6.14
C SER A 281 19.45 -10.94 4.68
N TYR A 282 20.47 -11.52 4.05
CA TYR A 282 20.77 -11.35 2.63
C TYR A 282 19.63 -11.87 1.74
N GLN A 283 19.11 -13.08 2.00
CA GLN A 283 18.02 -13.66 1.23
C GLN A 283 16.78 -12.79 1.27
N THR A 284 16.51 -12.13 2.38
CA THR A 284 15.33 -11.28 2.57
C THR A 284 15.51 -9.91 1.90
N ASN A 285 16.69 -9.27 2.04
CA ASN A 285 16.86 -7.86 1.71
C ASN A 285 17.65 -7.60 0.41
N CYS A 286 18.52 -8.52 0.00
CA CYS A 286 19.48 -8.28 -1.08
C CYS A 286 19.29 -9.20 -2.30
N ALA A 287 18.85 -10.44 -2.07
CA ALA A 287 18.76 -11.47 -3.11
C ALA A 287 17.78 -11.15 -4.23
N SER A 288 16.79 -10.29 -4.01
CA SER A 288 15.84 -9.86 -5.06
C SER A 288 16.54 -9.16 -6.24
N CYS A 289 17.62 -8.42 -5.96
CA CYS A 289 18.43 -7.74 -6.96
C CYS A 289 19.71 -8.50 -7.27
N HIS A 290 20.45 -8.91 -6.22
CA HIS A 290 21.77 -9.54 -6.38
C HIS A 290 21.74 -11.05 -6.56
N GLN A 291 20.57 -11.66 -6.60
CA GLN A 291 20.29 -13.11 -6.69
C GLN A 291 20.78 -13.90 -5.47
N PRO A 292 20.17 -15.06 -5.14
CA PRO A 292 20.56 -15.88 -3.99
C PRO A 292 22.04 -16.33 -4.02
N THR A 293 22.62 -16.44 -5.21
CA THR A 293 23.99 -16.86 -5.47
C THR A 293 25.00 -15.71 -5.58
N GLY A 294 24.55 -14.47 -5.38
CA GLY A 294 25.38 -13.27 -5.51
C GLY A 294 25.84 -12.93 -6.94
N GLU A 295 25.25 -13.57 -7.96
CA GLU A 295 25.65 -13.37 -9.38
C GLU A 295 25.03 -12.12 -10.01
N GLY A 296 24.01 -11.54 -9.35
CA GLY A 296 23.32 -10.36 -9.85
C GLY A 296 22.54 -10.60 -11.15
N LEU A 297 22.15 -9.51 -11.80
CA LEU A 297 21.48 -9.47 -13.12
C LEU A 297 22.09 -8.34 -13.96
N PRO A 298 23.32 -8.53 -14.51
CA PRO A 298 23.96 -7.51 -15.34
C PRO A 298 23.12 -7.16 -16.58
N PRO A 299 23.12 -5.90 -17.05
CA PRO A 299 23.88 -4.77 -16.51
C PRO A 299 23.19 -4.03 -15.35
N MET A 300 21.97 -4.40 -14.98
CA MET A 300 21.11 -3.64 -14.06
C MET A 300 21.54 -3.82 -12.59
N PHE A 301 21.81 -5.04 -12.17
CA PHE A 301 22.22 -5.36 -10.81
C PHE A 301 23.57 -6.08 -10.83
N PRO A 302 24.66 -5.47 -10.30
CA PRO A 302 25.98 -6.05 -10.38
C PRO A 302 26.10 -7.32 -9.53
N ALA A 303 27.02 -8.20 -9.93
CA ALA A 303 27.41 -9.35 -9.13
C ALA A 303 28.14 -8.91 -7.86
N LEU A 304 27.87 -9.58 -6.73
CA LEU A 304 28.63 -9.49 -5.48
C LEU A 304 29.71 -10.58 -5.41
N LYS A 305 29.42 -11.72 -6.01
CA LYS A 305 30.40 -12.81 -6.21
C LYS A 305 31.56 -12.32 -7.06
N GLY A 306 32.78 -12.37 -6.50
CA GLY A 306 33.99 -11.90 -7.14
C GLY A 306 34.13 -10.37 -7.24
N SER A 307 33.21 -9.60 -6.67
CA SER A 307 33.17 -8.13 -6.74
C SER A 307 34.38 -7.51 -6.06
N ALA A 308 34.96 -6.50 -6.71
CA ALA A 308 36.05 -5.72 -6.12
C ALA A 308 35.60 -4.96 -4.85
N ILE A 309 34.31 -4.61 -4.74
CA ILE A 309 33.73 -3.96 -3.55
C ILE A 309 33.60 -4.98 -2.42
N ALA A 310 32.97 -6.12 -2.69
CA ALA A 310 32.76 -7.15 -1.68
C ALA A 310 34.07 -7.73 -1.15
N LYS A 311 35.12 -7.77 -1.98
CA LYS A 311 36.46 -8.29 -1.63
C LYS A 311 37.44 -7.19 -1.22
N GLY A 312 37.11 -5.93 -1.41
CA GLY A 312 37.96 -4.78 -1.08
C GLY A 312 37.96 -4.41 0.40
N GLU A 313 38.30 -3.17 0.70
CA GLU A 313 38.24 -2.65 2.07
C GLU A 313 36.83 -2.70 2.65
N ALA A 314 36.70 -3.18 3.89
CA ALA A 314 35.40 -3.29 4.58
C ALA A 314 34.68 -1.96 4.66
N LYS A 315 35.39 -0.85 4.91
CA LYS A 315 34.82 0.48 4.98
C LYS A 315 34.10 0.91 3.70
N GLY A 316 34.65 0.58 2.52
CA GLY A 316 34.02 0.83 1.23
C GLY A 316 32.72 0.05 1.03
N HIS A 317 32.72 -1.22 1.45
CA HIS A 317 31.55 -2.08 1.41
C HIS A 317 30.46 -1.59 2.40
N ILE A 318 30.83 -1.27 3.64
CA ILE A 318 29.96 -0.67 4.66
C ILE A 318 29.30 0.59 4.10
N ASN A 319 30.08 1.49 3.49
CA ASN A 319 29.53 2.75 2.95
C ASN A 319 28.43 2.51 1.90
N ILE A 320 28.62 1.54 1.00
CA ILE A 320 27.60 1.23 -0.03
C ILE A 320 26.35 0.61 0.58
N VAL A 321 26.49 -0.27 1.54
CA VAL A 321 25.31 -0.88 2.19
C VAL A 321 24.56 0.14 3.06
N VAL A 322 25.28 0.94 3.83
CA VAL A 322 24.68 1.93 4.74
C VAL A 322 24.05 3.10 3.98
N ASN A 323 24.77 3.68 3.01
CA ASN A 323 24.37 4.92 2.35
C ASN A 323 23.76 4.72 0.97
N GLY A 324 23.75 3.47 0.45
CA GLY A 324 23.36 3.20 -0.92
C GLY A 324 24.36 3.72 -1.95
N LYS A 325 23.95 3.73 -3.21
CA LYS A 325 24.74 4.30 -4.29
C LYS A 325 23.92 5.31 -5.09
N PRO A 326 24.17 6.63 -4.94
CA PRO A 326 23.41 7.65 -5.65
C PRO A 326 23.33 7.41 -7.15
N GLY A 327 22.18 7.68 -7.76
CA GLY A 327 21.93 7.50 -9.18
C GLY A 327 21.75 6.03 -9.62
N THR A 328 21.61 5.10 -8.69
CA THR A 328 21.34 3.68 -8.96
C THR A 328 20.17 3.17 -8.12
N SER A 329 19.74 1.92 -8.39
CA SER A 329 18.69 1.25 -7.59
C SER A 329 19.22 0.67 -6.27
N MET A 330 20.50 0.85 -5.92
CA MET A 330 21.07 0.40 -4.64
C MET A 330 20.63 1.37 -3.53
N ALA A 331 19.62 0.97 -2.77
CA ALA A 331 19.08 1.74 -1.67
C ALA A 331 20.05 1.86 -0.48
N ALA A 332 19.84 2.88 0.36
CA ALA A 332 20.51 3.03 1.63
C ALA A 332 19.87 2.12 2.70
N PHE A 333 20.58 1.15 3.23
CA PHE A 333 20.08 0.22 4.25
C PHE A 333 20.39 0.66 5.69
N GLY A 334 21.17 1.72 5.87
CA GLY A 334 21.58 2.20 7.19
C GLY A 334 20.45 2.53 8.16
N LYS A 335 19.30 2.99 7.63
CA LYS A 335 18.08 3.24 8.39
C LYS A 335 17.04 2.11 8.29
N GLN A 336 17.32 1.09 7.48
CA GLN A 336 16.38 0.01 7.21
C GLN A 336 16.70 -1.29 7.95
N LEU A 337 17.96 -1.48 8.35
CA LEU A 337 18.44 -2.68 9.00
C LEU A 337 19.21 -2.31 10.29
N SER A 338 19.16 -3.22 11.26
CA SER A 338 19.95 -3.11 12.48
C SER A 338 21.46 -3.16 12.16
N GLU A 339 22.29 -2.63 13.05
CA GLU A 339 23.74 -2.73 12.95
C GLU A 339 24.18 -4.18 12.84
N VAL A 340 23.46 -5.07 13.56
CA VAL A 340 23.74 -6.51 13.56
C VAL A 340 23.45 -7.13 12.20
N ASP A 341 22.32 -6.80 11.58
CA ASP A 341 21.96 -7.35 10.26
C ASP A 341 22.89 -6.82 9.17
N ILE A 342 23.23 -5.53 9.19
CA ILE A 342 24.18 -4.95 8.24
C ILE A 342 25.55 -5.62 8.36
N ALA A 343 26.05 -5.76 9.59
CA ALA A 343 27.34 -6.42 9.86
C ALA A 343 27.32 -7.88 9.37
N ALA A 344 26.25 -8.60 9.66
CA ALA A 344 26.07 -9.99 9.25
C ALA A 344 25.98 -10.13 7.73
N ILE A 345 25.20 -9.29 7.03
CA ILE A 345 25.10 -9.28 5.56
C ILE A 345 26.46 -9.03 4.94
N ILE A 346 27.19 -8.00 5.38
CA ILE A 346 28.50 -7.66 4.83
C ILE A 346 29.49 -8.81 5.08
N THR A 347 29.51 -9.39 6.29
CA THR A 347 30.35 -10.54 6.60
C THR A 347 30.02 -11.72 5.68
N TYR A 348 28.72 -12.01 5.46
CA TYR A 348 28.31 -13.08 4.55
C TYR A 348 28.76 -12.80 3.10
N GLU A 349 28.50 -11.61 2.55
CA GLU A 349 28.86 -11.25 1.19
C GLU A 349 30.36 -11.30 0.93
N ARG A 350 31.16 -10.98 1.94
CA ARG A 350 32.63 -11.05 1.88
C ARG A 350 33.18 -12.47 1.90
N ASN A 351 32.44 -13.44 2.45
CA ASN A 351 32.94 -14.81 2.65
C ASN A 351 32.14 -15.88 1.87
N ALA A 352 30.95 -15.58 1.38
CA ALA A 352 30.11 -16.51 0.60
C ALA A 352 30.56 -16.59 -0.88
N TRP A 353 30.06 -17.58 -1.59
CA TRP A 353 30.16 -17.77 -3.05
C TRP A 353 31.61 -17.83 -3.58
N GLY A 354 32.59 -18.11 -2.72
CA GLY A 354 34.01 -18.15 -3.07
C GLY A 354 34.72 -16.79 -2.98
N ASN A 355 34.12 -15.77 -2.41
CA ASN A 355 34.76 -14.48 -2.12
C ASN A 355 35.92 -14.70 -1.09
N ALA A 356 35.67 -15.47 -0.03
CA ALA A 356 36.64 -15.99 0.92
C ALA A 356 37.68 -14.95 1.42
N VAL A 357 37.24 -13.75 1.79
CA VAL A 357 38.12 -12.68 2.29
C VAL A 357 38.68 -13.04 3.66
N GLY A 358 37.92 -13.78 4.47
CA GLY A 358 38.36 -14.29 5.77
C GLY A 358 38.23 -13.28 6.92
N ASP A 359 37.73 -12.08 6.67
CA ASP A 359 37.47 -11.07 7.69
C ASP A 359 36.00 -11.00 8.10
N MET A 360 35.77 -10.36 9.22
CA MET A 360 34.46 -10.19 9.83
C MET A 360 34.20 -8.69 10.08
N VAL A 361 33.00 -8.22 9.70
CA VAL A 361 32.49 -6.90 10.07
C VAL A 361 31.58 -7.06 11.27
N THR A 362 31.83 -6.32 12.33
CA THR A 362 31.05 -6.40 13.57
C THR A 362 29.96 -5.35 13.65
N PRO A 363 28.88 -5.53 14.45
CA PRO A 363 27.90 -4.49 14.70
C PRO A 363 28.51 -3.19 15.24
N LYS A 364 29.59 -3.29 16.04
CA LYS A 364 30.34 -2.12 16.54
C LYS A 364 30.97 -1.30 15.41
N ASP A 365 31.48 -1.97 14.36
CA ASP A 365 32.06 -1.29 13.19
C ASP A 365 31.01 -0.50 12.44
N ILE A 366 29.78 -1.05 12.30
CA ILE A 366 28.64 -0.35 11.67
C ILE A 366 28.19 0.84 12.50
N LEU A 367 28.06 0.67 13.83
CA LEU A 367 27.71 1.75 14.75
C LEU A 367 28.74 2.90 14.68
N ALA A 368 30.01 2.57 14.76
CA ALA A 368 31.10 3.54 14.65
C ALA A 368 31.09 4.28 13.30
N PHE A 369 30.78 3.54 12.21
CA PHE A 369 30.67 4.14 10.88
C PHE A 369 29.51 5.12 10.78
N LYS A 370 28.33 4.79 11.32
CA LYS A 370 27.16 5.67 11.36
C LYS A 370 27.43 6.93 12.18
N GLN A 371 27.98 6.78 13.39
CA GLN A 371 28.32 7.90 14.28
C GLN A 371 29.36 8.87 13.68
N ALA A 372 30.26 8.38 12.87
CA ALA A 372 31.25 9.23 12.19
C ALA A 372 30.67 10.09 11.05
N GLN A 373 29.39 9.89 10.68
CA GLN A 373 28.69 10.64 9.64
C GLN A 373 27.67 11.66 10.18
N GLU A 374 27.35 11.58 11.48
CA GLU A 374 26.54 12.57 12.20
C GLU A 374 27.40 13.79 12.61
#